data_0afef9acf60f1d9f8829506aa89b67bc
#
_entry.id   0afef9acf60f1d9f8829506aa89b67bc
#
_cell.length_a   1.000
_cell.length_b   1.000
_cell.length_c   1.000
_cell.angle_alpha   90.00
_cell.angle_beta   90.00
_cell.angle_gamma   90.00
#
_symmetry.space_group_name_H-M   'P 1'
#
loop_
_entity.id
_entity.type
_entity.pdbx_description
1 polymer ?
#
loop_
_entity_poly.entity_id
_entity_poly.type
_entity_poly.pdbx_seq_one_letter_code
_entity_poly.pdbx_strand_id
1 'polypeptide(L)'
;MSKSYNNYIGLLDNAGILLKKVKQIPTDTKTVEEPKNPDECNVYQIVKHLINTGEDQILREKYFAGGLSYKYAKEYLYEKLSAFLLPLQERFAEISDDEVRKLLQEHSEKVNAIATRKIEEIYQKI
;
A
#
# COMPACT_ATOMS: atom_id res chain seq x y z
N MET A 1 7.05 2.69 -8.53
CA MET A 1 5.77 2.02 -8.84
C MET A 1 5.03 2.85 -9.88
N SER A 2 4.43 2.20 -10.88
CA SER A 2 3.66 2.87 -11.93
C SER A 2 2.49 1.99 -12.35
N LYS A 3 1.32 2.60 -12.61
CA LYS A 3 0.15 1.88 -13.13
C LYS A 3 0.44 1.26 -14.51
N SER A 4 1.22 1.95 -15.35
CA SER A 4 1.60 1.49 -16.70
C SER A 4 2.40 0.18 -16.69
N TYR A 5 3.22 -0.03 -15.66
CA TYR A 5 4.02 -1.24 -15.51
C TYR A 5 3.35 -2.31 -14.65
N ASN A 6 2.14 -2.05 -14.15
CA ASN A 6 1.40 -2.93 -13.25
C ASN A 6 2.23 -3.45 -12.04
N ASN A 7 3.16 -2.62 -11.56
CA ASN A 7 4.09 -2.93 -10.46
C ASN A 7 3.70 -2.21 -9.15
N TYR A 8 2.43 -2.14 -8.85
CA TYR A 8 1.87 -1.57 -7.64
C TYR A 8 0.95 -2.57 -6.93
N ILE A 9 0.80 -2.41 -5.63
CA ILE A 9 -0.18 -3.13 -4.82
C ILE A 9 -1.33 -2.16 -4.55
N GLY A 10 -2.55 -2.55 -4.95
CA GLY A 10 -3.75 -1.76 -4.71
C GLY A 10 -4.31 -2.02 -3.31
N LEU A 11 -4.84 -0.99 -2.65
CA LEU A 11 -5.46 -1.12 -1.33
C LEU A 11 -6.68 -2.06 -1.34
N LEU A 12 -7.36 -2.16 -2.48
CA LEU A 12 -8.54 -3.01 -2.66
C LEU A 12 -8.24 -4.28 -3.47
N ASP A 13 -6.97 -4.63 -3.65
CA ASP A 13 -6.61 -5.90 -4.27
C ASP A 13 -7.11 -7.06 -3.40
N ASN A 14 -7.88 -7.98 -3.97
CA ASN A 14 -8.29 -9.18 -3.25
C ASN A 14 -7.09 -10.11 -2.99
N ALA A 15 -7.27 -11.08 -2.10
CA ALA A 15 -6.22 -12.01 -1.67
C ALA A 15 -5.49 -12.71 -2.84
N GLY A 16 -6.24 -13.12 -3.90
CA GLY A 16 -5.67 -13.79 -5.07
C GLY A 16 -4.80 -12.85 -5.91
N ILE A 17 -5.25 -11.62 -6.14
CA ILE A 17 -4.50 -10.59 -6.86
C ILE A 17 -3.26 -10.19 -6.06
N LEU A 18 -3.41 -9.98 -4.77
CA LEU A 18 -2.30 -9.64 -3.88
C LEU A 18 -1.21 -10.72 -3.90
N LEU A 19 -1.60 -11.99 -3.75
CA LEU A 19 -0.68 -13.12 -3.79
C LEU A 19 0.08 -13.20 -5.12
N LYS A 20 -0.63 -13.01 -6.24
CA LYS A 20 -0.02 -13.00 -7.57
C LYS A 20 1.01 -11.87 -7.70
N LYS A 21 0.67 -10.66 -7.28
CA LYS A 21 1.56 -9.50 -7.33
C LYS A 21 2.80 -9.69 -6.46
N VAL A 22 2.64 -10.20 -5.24
CA VAL A 22 3.77 -10.48 -4.35
C VAL A 22 4.70 -11.53 -4.95
N LYS A 23 4.17 -12.59 -5.55
CA LYS A 23 4.98 -13.61 -6.25
C LYS A 23 5.79 -13.04 -7.41
N GLN A 24 5.27 -12.03 -8.11
CA GLN A 24 5.90 -11.40 -9.26
C GLN A 24 6.98 -10.35 -8.90
N ILE A 25 7.14 -9.99 -7.61
CA ILE A 25 8.20 -9.06 -7.19
C ILE A 25 9.57 -9.62 -7.60
N PRO A 26 10.37 -8.88 -8.39
CA PRO A 26 11.69 -9.32 -8.81
C PRO A 26 12.64 -9.52 -7.61
N THR A 27 13.38 -10.61 -7.65
CA THR A 27 14.48 -10.93 -6.73
C THR A 27 15.73 -11.27 -7.54
N ASP A 28 16.90 -11.24 -6.90
CA ASP A 28 18.12 -11.72 -7.52
C ASP A 28 18.12 -13.26 -7.68
N THR A 29 19.22 -13.80 -8.17
CA THR A 29 19.38 -15.24 -8.47
C THR A 29 20.12 -16.02 -7.39
N LYS A 30 20.34 -15.42 -6.19
CA LYS A 30 21.04 -16.07 -5.09
C LYS A 30 20.30 -17.32 -4.58
N THR A 31 21.06 -18.34 -4.27
CA THR A 31 20.53 -19.59 -3.70
C THR A 31 20.03 -19.39 -2.27
N VAL A 32 19.41 -20.39 -1.69
CA VAL A 32 18.90 -20.33 -0.31
C VAL A 32 20.05 -20.15 0.68
N GLU A 33 21.16 -20.81 0.47
CA GLU A 33 22.32 -20.86 1.37
C GLU A 33 23.11 -19.55 1.37
N GLU A 34 23.06 -18.80 0.29
CA GLU A 34 23.82 -17.57 0.15
C GLU A 34 23.26 -16.44 1.00
N PRO A 35 24.13 -15.68 1.71
CA PRO A 35 23.75 -14.43 2.36
C PRO A 35 23.16 -13.42 1.36
N LYS A 36 22.10 -12.73 1.79
CA LYS A 36 21.39 -11.77 0.96
C LYS A 36 21.47 -10.38 1.59
N ASN A 37 21.62 -9.35 0.75
CA ASN A 37 21.56 -7.98 1.23
C ASN A 37 20.09 -7.52 1.29
N PRO A 38 19.53 -7.27 2.49
CA PRO A 38 18.15 -6.79 2.62
C PRO A 38 17.95 -5.43 1.93
N ASP A 39 18.96 -4.57 1.93
CA ASP A 39 18.84 -3.22 1.39
C ASP A 39 18.72 -3.21 -0.16
N GLU A 40 19.13 -4.28 -0.82
CA GLU A 40 19.00 -4.50 -2.27
C GLU A 40 17.80 -5.38 -2.65
N CYS A 41 17.08 -5.93 -1.66
CA CYS A 41 15.96 -6.84 -1.88
C CYS A 41 14.63 -6.09 -1.93
N ASN A 42 13.96 -6.06 -3.09
CA ASN A 42 12.67 -5.40 -3.27
C ASN A 42 11.59 -5.89 -2.28
N VAL A 43 11.58 -7.20 -1.97
CA VAL A 43 10.64 -7.79 -1.02
C VAL A 43 10.85 -7.21 0.38
N TYR A 44 12.12 -7.14 0.82
CA TYR A 44 12.46 -6.57 2.11
C TYR A 44 12.15 -5.06 2.17
N GLN A 45 12.44 -4.32 1.09
CA GLN A 45 12.16 -2.88 1.04
C GLN A 45 10.67 -2.55 1.23
N ILE A 46 9.77 -3.47 0.92
CA ILE A 46 8.34 -3.31 1.17
C ILE A 46 7.99 -3.74 2.61
N VAL A 47 8.43 -4.93 3.02
CA VAL A 47 8.01 -5.50 4.31
C VAL A 47 8.50 -4.69 5.51
N LYS A 48 9.67 -4.04 5.43
CA LYS A 48 10.21 -3.21 6.51
C LYS A 48 9.27 -2.06 6.95
N HIS A 49 8.37 -1.62 6.09
CA HIS A 49 7.38 -0.59 6.41
C HIS A 49 6.11 -1.14 7.10
N LEU A 50 6.00 -2.47 7.21
CA LEU A 50 4.84 -3.17 7.75
C LEU A 50 5.14 -3.89 9.07
N ILE A 51 6.39 -3.84 9.51
CA ILE A 51 6.88 -4.56 10.69
C ILE A 51 7.48 -3.58 11.72
N ASN A 52 7.54 -3.98 12.98
CA ASN A 52 8.19 -3.20 14.02
C ASN A 52 9.70 -3.38 14.03
N THR A 53 10.41 -2.54 14.79
CA THR A 53 11.88 -2.53 14.84
C THR A 53 12.48 -3.88 15.28
N GLY A 54 11.82 -4.61 16.18
CA GLY A 54 12.31 -5.92 16.63
C GLY A 54 12.18 -6.99 15.54
N GLU A 55 11.04 -7.02 14.84
CA GLU A 55 10.83 -7.91 13.69
C GLU A 55 11.81 -7.57 12.55
N ASP A 56 12.06 -6.29 12.32
CA ASP A 56 13.01 -5.81 11.30
C ASP A 56 14.42 -6.32 11.58
N GLN A 57 14.90 -6.17 12.82
CA GLN A 57 16.23 -6.65 13.21
C GLN A 57 16.36 -8.16 13.00
N ILE A 58 15.40 -8.95 13.45
CA ILE A 58 15.39 -10.41 13.27
C ILE A 58 15.38 -10.79 11.79
N LEU A 59 14.58 -10.08 10.99
CA LEU A 59 14.50 -10.35 9.56
C LEU A 59 15.82 -10.01 8.85
N ARG A 60 16.45 -8.88 9.17
CA ARG A 60 17.76 -8.50 8.64
C ARG A 60 18.84 -9.53 8.96
N GLU A 61 18.89 -10.00 10.20
CA GLU A 61 19.82 -11.05 10.61
C GLU A 61 19.65 -12.33 9.77
N LYS A 62 18.40 -12.76 9.52
CA LYS A 62 18.10 -13.90 8.65
C LYS A 62 18.57 -13.69 7.21
N TYR A 63 18.45 -12.49 6.67
CA TYR A 63 18.94 -12.16 5.32
C TYR A 63 20.46 -12.31 5.24
N PHE A 64 21.20 -11.80 6.23
CA PHE A 64 22.66 -11.83 6.24
C PHE A 64 23.22 -13.21 6.61
N ALA A 65 22.51 -13.99 7.43
CA ALA A 65 22.99 -15.32 7.85
C ALA A 65 22.98 -16.36 6.71
N GLY A 66 22.20 -16.16 5.66
CA GLY A 66 21.92 -17.20 4.69
C GLY A 66 20.82 -18.16 5.17
N GLY A 67 20.44 -19.12 4.34
CA GLY A 67 19.35 -20.07 4.65
C GLY A 67 17.94 -19.54 4.42
N LEU A 68 17.79 -18.27 4.03
CA LEU A 68 16.49 -17.66 3.77
C LEU A 68 16.11 -17.78 2.28
N SER A 69 15.00 -18.47 2.01
CA SER A 69 14.47 -18.55 0.65
C SER A 69 13.65 -17.31 0.28
N TYR A 70 13.69 -16.89 -0.98
CA TYR A 70 12.81 -15.82 -1.49
C TYR A 70 11.33 -16.21 -1.44
N LYS A 71 11.03 -17.51 -1.50
CA LYS A 71 9.67 -18.00 -1.27
C LYS A 71 9.17 -17.60 0.11
N TYR A 72 9.96 -17.90 1.15
CA TYR A 72 9.64 -17.54 2.54
C TYR A 72 9.50 -16.02 2.69
N ALA A 73 10.44 -15.26 2.14
CA ALA A 73 10.38 -13.80 2.21
C ALA A 73 9.10 -13.22 1.58
N LYS A 74 8.67 -13.77 0.44
CA LYS A 74 7.43 -13.37 -0.24
C LYS A 74 6.17 -13.81 0.53
N GLU A 75 6.18 -14.99 1.13
CA GLU A 75 5.09 -15.47 1.98
C GLU A 75 4.94 -14.58 3.22
N TYR A 76 6.05 -14.22 3.86
CA TYR A 76 6.06 -13.31 5.00
C TYR A 76 5.54 -11.90 4.61
N LEU A 77 6.00 -11.36 3.47
CA LEU A 77 5.46 -10.10 2.95
C LEU A 77 3.96 -10.18 2.69
N TYR A 78 3.49 -11.27 2.08
CA TYR A 78 2.05 -11.46 1.82
C TYR A 78 1.22 -11.47 3.11
N GLU A 79 1.70 -12.16 4.15
CA GLU A 79 1.06 -12.19 5.46
C GLU A 79 0.94 -10.79 6.07
N LYS A 80 2.04 -10.03 6.10
CA LYS A 80 2.05 -8.66 6.64
C LYS A 80 1.18 -7.70 5.83
N LEU A 81 1.21 -7.79 4.51
CA LEU A 81 0.32 -6.99 3.64
C LEU A 81 -1.14 -7.35 3.85
N SER A 82 -1.49 -8.63 3.96
CA SER A 82 -2.85 -9.07 4.19
C SER A 82 -3.38 -8.55 5.53
N ALA A 83 -2.59 -8.65 6.60
CA ALA A 83 -2.95 -8.12 7.91
C ALA A 83 -3.14 -6.59 7.91
N PHE A 84 -2.37 -5.88 7.10
CA PHE A 84 -2.49 -4.42 6.95
C PHE A 84 -3.71 -4.02 6.11
N LEU A 85 -3.98 -4.74 5.01
CA LEU A 85 -5.03 -4.35 4.05
C LEU A 85 -6.43 -4.77 4.50
N LEU A 86 -6.57 -5.91 5.18
CA LEU A 86 -7.88 -6.45 5.55
C LEU A 86 -8.76 -5.47 6.35
N PRO A 87 -8.29 -4.82 7.43
CA PRO A 87 -9.11 -3.86 8.16
C PRO A 87 -9.52 -2.64 7.32
N LEU A 88 -8.67 -2.23 6.37
CA LEU A 88 -8.98 -1.12 5.46
C LEU A 88 -10.08 -1.52 4.47
N GLN A 89 -10.03 -2.75 3.95
CA GLN A 89 -11.02 -3.28 3.02
C GLN A 89 -12.37 -3.48 3.71
N GLU A 90 -12.39 -3.97 4.95
CA GLU A 90 -13.59 -4.10 5.76
C GLU A 90 -14.26 -2.74 5.98
N ARG A 91 -13.51 -1.73 6.42
CA ARG A 91 -14.03 -0.37 6.59
C ARG A 91 -14.51 0.25 5.28
N PHE A 92 -13.82 -0.01 4.17
CA PHE A 92 -14.25 0.47 2.86
C PHE A 92 -15.59 -0.17 2.44
N ALA A 93 -15.78 -1.46 2.72
CA ALA A 93 -17.01 -2.18 2.39
C ALA A 93 -18.23 -1.72 3.23
N GLU A 94 -18.01 -1.11 4.40
CA GLU A 94 -19.06 -0.56 5.25
C GLU A 94 -19.59 0.79 4.74
N ILE A 95 -18.81 1.51 3.90
CA ILE A 95 -19.18 2.83 3.38
C ILE A 95 -20.15 2.65 2.21
N SER A 96 -21.37 3.16 2.33
CA SER A 96 -22.36 3.13 1.26
C SER A 96 -22.18 4.28 0.27
N ASP A 97 -22.56 4.04 -0.99
CA ASP A 97 -22.57 5.08 -2.02
C ASP A 97 -23.49 6.24 -1.65
N ASP A 98 -24.58 6.00 -0.93
CA ASP A 98 -25.52 7.03 -0.50
C ASP A 98 -24.91 7.97 0.55
N GLU A 99 -24.13 7.42 1.51
CA GLU A 99 -23.40 8.24 2.46
C GLU A 99 -22.37 9.13 1.77
N VAL A 100 -21.63 8.58 0.80
CA VAL A 100 -20.66 9.34 -0.01
C VAL A 100 -21.36 10.46 -0.80
N ARG A 101 -22.48 10.15 -1.47
CA ARG A 101 -23.26 11.14 -2.24
C ARG A 101 -23.77 12.25 -1.34
N LYS A 102 -24.31 11.93 -0.17
CA LYS A 102 -24.81 12.92 0.79
C LYS A 102 -23.69 13.84 1.27
N LEU A 103 -22.55 13.28 1.63
CA LEU A 103 -21.37 14.03 2.07
C LEU A 103 -20.87 14.99 0.97
N LEU A 104 -20.78 14.49 -0.26
CA LEU A 104 -20.37 15.30 -1.42
C LEU A 104 -21.36 16.45 -1.69
N GLN A 105 -22.66 16.21 -1.59
CA GLN A 105 -23.67 17.24 -1.77
C GLN A 105 -23.55 18.34 -0.69
N GLU A 106 -23.50 17.97 0.58
CA GLU A 106 -23.36 18.90 1.69
C GLU A 106 -22.10 19.78 1.56
N HIS A 107 -20.98 19.16 1.14
CA HIS A 107 -19.74 19.90 0.97
C HIS A 107 -19.74 20.77 -0.30
N SER A 108 -20.38 20.31 -1.39
CA SER A 108 -20.55 21.11 -2.61
C SER A 108 -21.33 22.39 -2.34
N GLU A 109 -22.38 22.33 -1.55
CA GLU A 109 -23.17 23.51 -1.17
C GLU A 109 -22.30 24.52 -0.42
N LYS A 110 -21.50 24.08 0.55
CA LYS A 110 -20.57 24.96 1.29
C LYS A 110 -19.53 25.61 0.39
N VAL A 111 -18.90 24.80 -0.49
CA VAL A 111 -17.88 25.29 -1.42
C VAL A 111 -18.48 26.28 -2.43
N ASN A 112 -19.67 25.98 -2.96
CA ASN A 112 -20.37 26.85 -3.89
C ASN A 112 -20.72 28.21 -3.24
N ALA A 113 -21.16 28.21 -1.99
CA ALA A 113 -21.44 29.45 -1.27
C ALA A 113 -20.20 30.35 -1.13
N ILE A 114 -19.04 29.72 -0.82
CA ILE A 114 -17.74 30.42 -0.72
C ILE A 114 -17.34 30.97 -2.09
N ALA A 115 -17.43 30.15 -3.14
CA ALA A 115 -17.05 30.52 -4.50
C ALA A 115 -17.94 31.66 -5.03
N THR A 116 -19.25 31.56 -4.86
CA THR A 116 -20.21 32.62 -5.29
C THR A 116 -19.88 33.93 -4.62
N ARG A 117 -19.72 33.95 -3.31
CA ARG A 117 -19.35 35.16 -2.58
C ARG A 117 -18.06 35.79 -3.13
N LYS A 118 -17.07 34.95 -3.42
CA LYS A 118 -15.78 35.43 -3.93
C LYS A 118 -15.89 36.00 -5.34
N ILE A 119 -16.70 35.39 -6.18
CA ILE A 119 -16.99 35.91 -7.52
C ILE A 119 -17.70 37.25 -7.43
N GLU A 120 -18.71 37.39 -6.56
CA GLU A 120 -19.43 38.67 -6.34
C GLU A 120 -18.49 39.77 -5.86
N GLU A 121 -17.59 39.48 -4.91
CA GLU A 121 -16.57 40.44 -4.46
C GLU A 121 -15.64 40.92 -5.59
N ILE A 122 -15.35 40.07 -6.56
CA ILE A 122 -14.53 40.41 -7.73
C ILE A 122 -15.31 41.31 -8.66
N TYR A 123 -16.57 40.98 -8.97
CA TYR A 123 -17.40 41.79 -9.84
C TYR A 123 -17.69 43.20 -9.29
N GLN A 124 -17.73 43.36 -7.97
CA GLN A 124 -17.89 44.67 -7.33
C GLN A 124 -16.63 45.56 -7.43
N LYS A 125 -15.49 45.00 -7.79
CA LYS A 125 -14.22 45.74 -7.91
C LYS A 125 -13.82 46.09 -9.34
N ILE A 126 -14.60 45.63 -10.30
CA ILE A 126 -14.47 45.96 -11.73
C ILE A 126 -15.49 47.03 -12.12
#